data_eea7f115846d21ff14dc3c293231b9cc
#
_entry.id   eea7f115846d21ff14dc3c293231b9cc
#
_cell.length_a   1.000
_cell.length_b   1.000
_cell.length_c   1.000
_cell.angle_alpha   90.00
_cell.angle_beta   90.00
_cell.angle_gamma   90.00
#
_symmetry.space_group_name_H-M   'P 1'
#
loop_
_entity.id
_entity.type
_entity.pdbx_description
1 polymer ?
#
loop_
_entity_poly.entity_id
_entity_poly.type
_entity_poly.pdbx_seq_one_letter_code
_entity_poly.pdbx_strand_id
1 'polypeptide(L)'
;MDKICESTGEKKPRMYRKRARRDFLRLSKSKKRSAKAIRSASRKQLQYIRRDVGYIVQFVQNGVKLTEPQKNRMNLVTTVYERQRLMLESGIHSIPRRVVSLAQPWIRPIVRGKTHANTEFGAKLHISLVDGYARIERLDFEAYNESERFWKAVYRFYDRYGRWLERILADKIYRNRQTLSFCKERGIRLSGPALGKPPKDQNLSRQLKKQGYQDSCDRNVVEGLFGTGKTAYGLGRISVRLEDTTRCVIGVALLLGNLMKRLRLSLFQVSRLESIE
;
A
#
# COMPACT_ATOMS: atom_id res chain seq x y z
N MET A 1 27.75 -12.60 -4.68
CA MET A 1 29.17 -12.72 -5.00
C MET A 1 29.95 -13.22 -3.79
N ASP A 2 30.07 -12.50 -2.68
CA ASP A 2 30.90 -12.92 -1.52
C ASP A 2 30.55 -14.35 -1.07
N LYS A 3 29.30 -14.62 -0.76
CA LYS A 3 28.83 -15.96 -0.36
C LYS A 3 29.11 -17.05 -1.40
N ILE A 4 29.14 -16.71 -2.68
CA ILE A 4 29.47 -17.69 -3.74
C ILE A 4 30.97 -17.99 -3.68
N CYS A 5 31.82 -16.96 -3.64
CA CYS A 5 33.27 -17.17 -3.57
C CYS A 5 33.71 -17.85 -2.27
N GLU A 6 33.08 -17.52 -1.15
CA GLU A 6 33.33 -18.18 0.16
C GLU A 6 32.96 -19.66 0.14
N SER A 7 31.86 -20.03 -0.51
CA SER A 7 31.41 -21.43 -0.56
C SER A 7 32.13 -22.29 -1.62
N THR A 8 32.73 -21.67 -2.63
CA THR A 8 33.35 -22.39 -3.76
C THR A 8 34.88 -22.30 -3.78
N GLY A 9 35.50 -21.46 -2.96
CA GLY A 9 36.91 -21.17 -3.00
C GLY A 9 37.35 -20.34 -4.21
N GLU A 10 36.42 -19.90 -5.05
CA GLU A 10 36.71 -19.11 -6.25
C GLU A 10 37.29 -17.73 -5.91
N LYS A 11 38.28 -17.29 -6.67
CA LYS A 11 38.87 -15.96 -6.51
C LYS A 11 37.84 -14.88 -6.79
N LYS A 12 37.59 -14.05 -5.79
CA LYS A 12 36.64 -12.96 -5.90
C LYS A 12 37.09 -11.93 -6.95
N PRO A 13 36.26 -11.66 -7.98
CA PRO A 13 36.57 -10.65 -8.98
C PRO A 13 36.56 -9.24 -8.39
N ARG A 14 37.26 -8.32 -9.06
CA ARG A 14 37.32 -6.92 -8.62
C ARG A 14 35.93 -6.26 -8.68
N MET A 15 35.33 -6.01 -7.54
CA MET A 15 34.04 -5.33 -7.41
C MET A 15 34.23 -3.85 -7.08
N TYR A 16 33.40 -3.01 -7.69
CA TYR A 16 33.48 -1.55 -7.49
C TYR A 16 32.44 -1.02 -6.50
N ARG A 17 32.06 -1.78 -5.47
CA ARG A 17 31.01 -1.44 -4.51
C ARG A 17 31.18 -0.05 -3.89
N LYS A 18 32.38 0.26 -3.41
CA LYS A 18 32.66 1.58 -2.79
C LYS A 18 32.47 2.71 -3.80
N ARG A 19 32.90 2.51 -5.05
CA ARG A 19 32.75 3.49 -6.14
C ARG A 19 31.29 3.64 -6.54
N ALA A 20 30.58 2.55 -6.76
CA ALA A 20 29.16 2.55 -7.10
C ALA A 20 28.33 3.29 -6.03
N ARG A 21 28.59 2.99 -4.74
CA ARG A 21 27.92 3.67 -3.62
C ARG A 21 28.24 5.16 -3.59
N ARG A 22 29.50 5.54 -3.79
CA ARG A 22 29.89 6.96 -3.84
C ARG A 22 29.21 7.71 -4.97
N ASP A 23 29.17 7.11 -6.18
CA ASP A 23 28.51 7.71 -7.33
C ASP A 23 27.00 7.87 -7.11
N PHE A 24 26.33 6.88 -6.50
CA PHE A 24 24.94 6.96 -6.09
C PHE A 24 24.70 8.07 -5.06
N LEU A 25 25.50 8.10 -3.98
CA LEU A 25 25.34 9.08 -2.90
C LEU A 25 25.59 10.51 -3.40
N ARG A 26 26.53 10.71 -4.32
CA ARG A 26 26.79 12.02 -4.93
C ARG A 26 25.56 12.58 -5.62
N LEU A 27 24.83 11.76 -6.40
CA LEU A 27 23.58 12.19 -7.03
C LEU A 27 22.44 12.34 -6.01
N SER A 28 22.28 11.39 -5.10
CA SER A 28 21.16 11.39 -4.14
C SER A 28 21.21 12.54 -3.15
N LYS A 29 22.42 13.05 -2.82
CA LYS A 29 22.64 14.22 -1.95
C LYS A 29 22.59 15.56 -2.69
N SER A 30 22.59 15.56 -4.02
CA SER A 30 22.53 16.79 -4.81
C SER A 30 21.18 17.49 -4.65
N LYS A 31 21.19 18.78 -4.36
CA LYS A 31 19.98 19.62 -4.25
C LYS A 31 19.25 19.74 -5.60
N LYS A 32 20.01 19.90 -6.68
CA LYS A 32 19.46 19.99 -8.06
C LYS A 32 19.89 18.75 -8.85
N ARG A 33 18.93 18.04 -9.44
CA ARG A 33 19.14 16.81 -10.20
C ARG A 33 18.57 16.99 -11.60
N SER A 34 19.43 17.30 -12.57
CA SER A 34 19.00 17.37 -13.97
C SER A 34 18.70 15.97 -14.51
N ALA A 35 17.78 15.88 -15.48
CA ALA A 35 17.47 14.61 -16.15
C ALA A 35 18.73 13.94 -16.75
N LYS A 36 19.64 14.74 -17.32
CA LYS A 36 20.94 14.28 -17.84
C LYS A 36 21.79 13.64 -16.76
N ALA A 37 21.89 14.25 -15.56
CA ALA A 37 22.65 13.72 -14.44
C ALA A 37 22.05 12.41 -13.92
N ILE A 38 20.72 12.33 -13.78
CA ILE A 38 20.01 11.12 -13.38
C ILE A 38 20.26 9.99 -14.39
N ARG A 39 20.09 10.28 -15.70
CA ARG A 39 20.30 9.29 -16.77
C ARG A 39 21.75 8.77 -16.79
N SER A 40 22.72 9.65 -16.65
CA SER A 40 24.14 9.28 -16.60
C SER A 40 24.47 8.39 -15.37
N ALA A 41 23.96 8.75 -14.19
CA ALA A 41 24.17 7.98 -12.98
C ALA A 41 23.47 6.60 -13.06
N SER A 42 22.23 6.54 -13.56
CA SER A 42 21.52 5.28 -13.78
C SER A 42 22.28 4.35 -14.73
N ARG A 43 22.81 4.87 -15.84
CA ARG A 43 23.64 4.10 -16.77
C ARG A 43 24.88 3.52 -16.08
N LYS A 44 25.56 4.29 -15.24
CA LYS A 44 26.72 3.80 -14.48
C LYS A 44 26.33 2.68 -13.50
N GLN A 45 25.23 2.83 -12.77
CA GLN A 45 24.76 1.79 -11.85
C GLN A 45 24.42 0.50 -12.60
N LEU A 46 23.74 0.59 -13.74
CA LEU A 46 23.44 -0.57 -14.58
C LEU A 46 24.69 -1.26 -15.12
N GLN A 47 25.75 -0.51 -15.48
CA GLN A 47 27.02 -1.10 -15.88
C GLN A 47 27.68 -1.89 -14.75
N TYR A 48 27.63 -1.42 -13.51
CA TYR A 48 28.13 -2.18 -12.36
C TYR A 48 27.36 -3.48 -12.16
N ILE A 49 26.03 -3.43 -12.23
CA ILE A 49 25.16 -4.63 -12.09
C ILE A 49 25.44 -5.61 -13.22
N ARG A 50 25.47 -5.15 -14.49
CA ARG A 50 25.76 -6.00 -15.66
C ARG A 50 27.05 -6.79 -15.49
N ARG A 51 28.10 -6.11 -15.07
CA ARG A 51 29.41 -6.76 -14.86
C ARG A 51 29.34 -7.79 -13.74
N ASP A 52 28.75 -7.43 -12.60
CA ASP A 52 28.66 -8.32 -11.44
C ASP A 52 27.78 -9.55 -11.72
N VAL A 53 26.70 -9.38 -12.51
CA VAL A 53 25.89 -10.48 -13.05
C VAL A 53 26.71 -11.36 -14.00
N GLY A 54 27.49 -10.74 -14.91
CA GLY A 54 28.36 -11.47 -15.83
C GLY A 54 29.38 -12.38 -15.11
N TYR A 55 29.98 -11.94 -14.03
CA TYR A 55 30.87 -12.78 -13.22
C TYR A 55 30.15 -13.98 -12.59
N ILE A 56 28.91 -13.80 -12.12
CA ILE A 56 28.13 -14.92 -11.57
C ILE A 56 27.81 -15.92 -12.68
N VAL A 57 27.42 -15.44 -13.87
CA VAL A 57 27.16 -16.31 -15.03
C VAL A 57 28.41 -17.12 -15.40
N GLN A 58 29.60 -16.49 -15.45
CA GLN A 58 30.86 -17.19 -15.69
C GLN A 58 31.12 -18.27 -14.64
N PHE A 59 30.92 -18.01 -13.38
CA PHE A 59 31.06 -19.02 -12.33
C PHE A 59 30.13 -20.19 -12.53
N VAL A 60 28.87 -19.95 -12.91
CA VAL A 60 27.91 -21.02 -13.20
C VAL A 60 28.34 -21.85 -14.45
N GLN A 61 28.84 -21.18 -15.48
CA GLN A 61 29.38 -21.84 -16.68
C GLN A 61 30.62 -22.69 -16.36
N ASN A 62 31.43 -22.29 -15.40
CA ASN A 62 32.58 -23.02 -14.90
C ASN A 62 32.20 -24.12 -13.87
N GLY A 63 30.91 -24.46 -13.75
CA GLY A 63 30.43 -25.57 -12.92
C GLY A 63 30.03 -25.22 -11.50
N VAL A 64 30.09 -23.95 -11.09
CA VAL A 64 29.63 -23.54 -9.77
C VAL A 64 28.10 -23.68 -9.63
N LYS A 65 27.66 -24.47 -8.68
CA LYS A 65 26.24 -24.69 -8.40
C LYS A 65 25.72 -23.62 -7.41
N LEU A 66 24.73 -22.84 -7.84
CA LEU A 66 24.05 -21.89 -6.97
C LEU A 66 22.99 -22.61 -6.12
N THR A 67 22.86 -22.21 -4.86
CA THR A 67 21.73 -22.61 -4.01
C THR A 67 20.42 -21.98 -4.51
N GLU A 68 19.26 -22.55 -4.17
CA GLU A 68 17.96 -22.01 -4.57
C GLU A 68 17.75 -20.53 -4.13
N PRO A 69 18.12 -20.12 -2.89
CA PRO A 69 18.06 -18.70 -2.52
C PRO A 69 18.96 -17.80 -3.37
N GLN A 70 20.14 -18.29 -3.79
CA GLN A 70 21.05 -17.55 -4.67
C GLN A 70 20.48 -17.41 -6.09
N LYS A 71 19.89 -18.48 -6.66
CA LYS A 71 19.20 -18.45 -7.95
C LYS A 71 18.03 -17.46 -7.93
N ASN A 72 17.17 -17.54 -6.92
CA ASN A 72 16.04 -16.63 -6.76
C ASN A 72 16.49 -15.17 -6.65
N ARG A 73 17.57 -14.92 -5.92
CA ARG A 73 18.14 -13.58 -5.80
C ARG A 73 18.74 -13.09 -7.12
N MET A 74 19.42 -13.97 -7.85
CA MET A 74 19.98 -13.67 -9.17
C MET A 74 18.86 -13.30 -10.16
N ASN A 75 17.81 -14.12 -10.25
CA ASN A 75 16.65 -13.88 -11.12
C ASN A 75 16.00 -12.54 -10.81
N LEU A 76 15.82 -12.22 -9.52
CA LEU A 76 15.27 -10.94 -9.11
C LEU A 76 16.15 -9.76 -9.54
N VAL A 77 17.46 -9.84 -9.33
CA VAL A 77 18.41 -8.79 -9.73
C VAL A 77 18.44 -8.62 -11.25
N THR A 78 18.44 -9.71 -12.01
CA THR A 78 18.39 -9.69 -13.48
C THR A 78 17.09 -9.05 -13.97
N THR A 79 15.94 -9.42 -13.40
CA THR A 79 14.65 -8.81 -13.74
C THR A 79 14.67 -7.29 -13.48
N VAL A 80 15.20 -6.85 -12.34
CA VAL A 80 15.32 -5.42 -12.03
C VAL A 80 16.27 -4.72 -12.99
N TYR A 81 17.40 -5.34 -13.31
CA TYR A 81 18.36 -4.81 -14.27
C TYR A 81 17.74 -4.60 -15.65
N GLU A 82 17.06 -5.60 -16.20
CA GLU A 82 16.45 -5.55 -17.53
C GLU A 82 15.36 -4.46 -17.59
N ARG A 83 14.51 -4.40 -16.59
CA ARG A 83 13.45 -3.38 -16.50
C ARG A 83 14.02 -1.97 -16.40
N GLN A 84 15.05 -1.76 -15.58
CA GLN A 84 15.68 -0.46 -15.47
C GLN A 84 16.45 -0.08 -16.74
N ARG A 85 17.05 -1.05 -17.42
CA ARG A 85 17.69 -0.85 -18.72
C ARG A 85 16.66 -0.41 -19.77
N LEU A 86 15.55 -1.14 -19.87
CA LEU A 86 14.45 -0.79 -20.77
C LEU A 86 13.95 0.63 -20.52
N MET A 87 13.71 1.01 -19.27
CA MET A 87 13.27 2.36 -18.91
C MET A 87 14.30 3.43 -19.31
N LEU A 88 15.61 3.13 -19.14
CA LEU A 88 16.68 4.05 -19.49
C LEU A 88 16.82 4.25 -21.00
N GLU A 89 16.69 3.16 -21.77
CA GLU A 89 16.82 3.15 -23.23
C GLU A 89 15.61 3.79 -23.90
N SER A 90 14.41 3.44 -23.46
CA SER A 90 13.15 3.96 -24.04
C SER A 90 12.75 5.35 -23.53
N GLY A 91 13.38 5.85 -22.46
CA GLY A 91 12.98 7.10 -21.80
C GLY A 91 11.65 7.03 -21.03
N ILE A 92 11.05 5.86 -20.90
CA ILE A 92 9.81 5.63 -20.14
C ILE A 92 10.11 5.66 -18.65
N HIS A 93 9.28 6.38 -17.87
CA HIS A 93 9.46 6.49 -16.42
C HIS A 93 8.62 5.52 -15.61
N SER A 94 7.70 4.80 -16.24
CA SER A 94 6.82 3.83 -15.60
C SER A 94 6.68 2.57 -16.44
N ILE A 95 6.74 1.40 -15.78
CA ILE A 95 6.49 0.09 -16.38
C ILE A 95 5.56 -0.72 -15.47
N PRO A 96 4.72 -1.60 -16.03
CA PRO A 96 3.87 -2.48 -15.25
C PRO A 96 4.68 -3.34 -14.26
N ARG A 97 4.12 -3.59 -13.10
CA ARG A 97 4.70 -4.47 -12.05
C ARG A 97 6.14 -4.12 -11.67
N ARG A 98 6.48 -2.82 -11.66
CA ARG A 98 7.82 -2.34 -11.32
C ARG A 98 8.24 -2.80 -9.93
N VAL A 99 9.35 -3.52 -9.84
CA VAL A 99 9.99 -3.88 -8.57
C VAL A 99 10.74 -2.67 -8.03
N VAL A 100 10.40 -2.25 -6.82
CA VAL A 100 10.98 -1.08 -6.15
C VAL A 100 11.84 -1.44 -4.94
N SER A 101 11.73 -2.67 -4.45
CA SER A 101 12.52 -3.19 -3.33
C SER A 101 13.04 -4.59 -3.64
N LEU A 102 14.34 -4.79 -3.46
CA LEU A 102 14.94 -6.14 -3.55
C LEU A 102 14.67 -6.99 -2.30
N ALA A 103 14.36 -6.36 -1.18
CA ALA A 103 14.05 -7.06 0.07
C ALA A 103 12.58 -7.48 0.13
N GLN A 104 11.71 -6.73 -0.53
CA GLN A 104 10.26 -6.94 -0.59
C GLN A 104 9.79 -6.78 -2.05
N PRO A 105 10.05 -7.77 -2.92
CA PRO A 105 9.83 -7.66 -4.36
C PRO A 105 8.36 -7.61 -4.77
N TRP A 106 7.43 -7.90 -3.87
CA TRP A 106 5.98 -7.79 -4.08
C TRP A 106 5.45 -6.36 -3.92
N ILE A 107 6.17 -5.46 -3.24
CA ILE A 107 5.74 -4.08 -3.06
C ILE A 107 5.79 -3.32 -4.40
N ARG A 108 4.73 -2.57 -4.66
CA ARG A 108 4.58 -1.72 -5.85
C ARG A 108 4.43 -0.25 -5.47
N PRO A 109 4.79 0.66 -6.38
CA PRO A 109 4.48 2.07 -6.20
C PRO A 109 2.97 2.29 -6.36
N ILE A 110 2.37 3.01 -5.41
CA ILE A 110 0.97 3.40 -5.42
C ILE A 110 0.92 4.92 -5.60
N VAL A 111 0.43 5.36 -6.77
CA VAL A 111 0.29 6.79 -7.06
C VAL A 111 -0.98 7.31 -6.39
N ARG A 112 -0.88 8.35 -5.57
CA ARG A 112 -1.98 8.92 -4.78
C ARG A 112 -2.34 10.37 -5.11
N GLY A 113 -1.65 11.01 -6.02
CA GLY A 113 -1.95 12.39 -6.44
C GLY A 113 -1.90 13.45 -5.33
N LYS A 114 -1.22 13.16 -4.19
CA LYS A 114 -1.04 14.13 -3.09
C LYS A 114 0.09 15.10 -3.40
N THR A 115 -0.03 16.34 -2.95
CA THR A 115 0.94 17.43 -3.19
C THR A 115 2.35 17.16 -2.64
N HIS A 116 2.47 16.47 -1.51
CA HIS A 116 3.78 16.24 -0.87
C HIS A 116 4.40 14.87 -1.13
N ALA A 117 3.61 13.85 -1.50
CA ALA A 117 4.10 12.51 -1.80
C ALA A 117 3.20 11.86 -2.85
N ASN A 118 3.55 12.02 -4.11
CA ASN A 118 2.78 11.47 -5.23
C ASN A 118 2.77 9.93 -5.26
N THR A 119 3.73 9.27 -4.59
CA THR A 119 3.87 7.82 -4.62
C THR A 119 4.08 7.30 -3.20
N GLU A 120 3.25 6.37 -2.80
CA GLU A 120 3.39 5.61 -1.55
C GLU A 120 3.84 4.18 -1.88
N PHE A 121 4.48 3.52 -0.92
CA PHE A 121 4.96 2.15 -1.03
C PHE A 121 4.39 1.33 0.14
N GLY A 122 3.90 0.14 -0.14
CA GLY A 122 3.34 -0.71 0.89
C GLY A 122 2.07 -1.43 0.45
N ALA A 123 1.31 -1.91 1.43
CA ALA A 123 0.04 -2.55 1.18
C ALA A 123 -1.07 -1.51 0.95
N LYS A 124 -1.94 -1.79 -0.01
CA LYS A 124 -3.21 -1.08 -0.18
C LYS A 124 -4.29 -1.86 0.56
N LEU A 125 -4.78 -1.26 1.63
CA LEU A 125 -5.75 -1.86 2.53
C LEU A 125 -7.12 -1.19 2.34
N HIS A 126 -8.12 -1.97 1.98
CA HIS A 126 -9.52 -1.58 1.96
C HIS A 126 -10.23 -2.24 3.14
N ILE A 127 -10.85 -1.44 3.98
CA ILE A 127 -11.60 -1.90 5.15
C ILE A 127 -13.03 -1.39 5.10
N SER A 128 -13.94 -2.16 5.70
CA SER A 128 -15.24 -1.68 6.14
C SER A 128 -15.25 -1.52 7.66
N LEU A 129 -16.03 -0.58 8.14
CA LEU A 129 -16.21 -0.32 9.56
C LEU A 129 -17.71 -0.41 9.88
N VAL A 130 -18.09 -1.41 10.67
CA VAL A 130 -19.46 -1.64 11.11
C VAL A 130 -19.48 -1.57 12.64
N ASP A 131 -20.30 -0.68 13.19
CA ASP A 131 -20.35 -0.40 14.63
C ASP A 131 -18.96 -0.14 15.24
N GLY A 132 -18.07 0.42 14.41
CA GLY A 132 -16.68 0.73 14.76
C GLY A 132 -15.74 -0.47 14.80
N TYR A 133 -16.17 -1.66 14.39
CA TYR A 133 -15.30 -2.82 14.21
C TYR A 133 -14.83 -2.91 12.76
N ALA A 134 -13.50 -2.98 12.60
CA ALA A 134 -12.88 -3.02 11.30
C ALA A 134 -12.87 -4.44 10.70
N ARG A 135 -13.08 -4.52 9.39
CA ARG A 135 -12.95 -5.75 8.61
C ARG A 135 -12.13 -5.48 7.36
N ILE A 136 -11.26 -6.43 7.03
CA ILE A 136 -10.49 -6.38 5.80
C ILE A 136 -11.39 -6.81 4.64
N GLU A 137 -11.67 -5.88 3.73
CA GLU A 137 -12.38 -6.17 2.49
C GLU A 137 -11.41 -6.58 1.39
N ARG A 138 -10.24 -5.93 1.35
CA ARG A 138 -9.14 -6.30 0.47
C ARG A 138 -7.82 -5.82 1.03
N LEU A 139 -6.81 -6.65 0.90
CA LEU A 139 -5.42 -6.34 1.15
C LEU A 139 -4.60 -6.76 -0.06
N ASP A 140 -3.93 -5.81 -0.69
CA ASP A 140 -3.14 -6.04 -1.89
C ASP A 140 -1.89 -5.16 -1.87
N PHE A 141 -0.85 -5.58 -2.59
CA PHE A 141 0.37 -4.78 -2.77
C PHE A 141 0.42 -4.11 -4.14
N GLU A 142 -0.50 -4.45 -5.03
CA GLU A 142 -0.68 -3.77 -6.31
C GLU A 142 -1.77 -2.68 -6.20
N ALA A 143 -1.65 -1.66 -7.03
CA ALA A 143 -2.70 -0.65 -7.13
C ALA A 143 -3.97 -1.26 -7.73
N TYR A 144 -5.11 -0.97 -7.14
CA TYR A 144 -6.42 -1.37 -7.65
C TYR A 144 -7.41 -0.21 -7.52
N ASN A 145 -8.45 -0.23 -8.34
CA ASN A 145 -9.53 0.73 -8.23
C ASN A 145 -10.46 0.34 -7.06
N GLU A 146 -10.56 1.20 -6.07
CA GLU A 146 -11.38 0.93 -4.88
C GLU A 146 -12.88 0.92 -5.21
N SER A 147 -13.32 1.76 -6.15
CA SER A 147 -14.74 1.86 -6.52
C SER A 147 -15.33 0.54 -7.06
N GLU A 148 -14.51 -0.28 -7.73
CA GLU A 148 -14.93 -1.58 -8.23
C GLU A 148 -15.22 -2.61 -7.11
N ARG A 149 -14.75 -2.35 -5.91
CA ARG A 149 -14.91 -3.23 -4.75
C ARG A 149 -16.04 -2.82 -3.82
N PHE A 150 -16.66 -1.67 -4.05
CA PHE A 150 -17.76 -1.16 -3.26
C PHE A 150 -18.91 -2.18 -3.14
N TRP A 151 -19.37 -2.69 -4.27
CA TRP A 151 -20.45 -3.66 -4.34
C TRP A 151 -20.16 -4.92 -3.52
N LYS A 152 -18.94 -5.45 -3.62
CA LYS A 152 -18.53 -6.66 -2.90
C LYS A 152 -18.59 -6.47 -1.38
N ALA A 153 -18.20 -5.30 -0.89
CA ALA A 153 -18.29 -4.99 0.55
C ALA A 153 -19.75 -4.89 1.00
N VAL A 154 -20.61 -4.26 0.21
CA VAL A 154 -22.05 -4.14 0.50
C VAL A 154 -22.75 -5.50 0.50
N TYR A 155 -22.49 -6.34 -0.52
CA TYR A 155 -23.05 -7.69 -0.56
C TYR A 155 -22.54 -8.57 0.60
N ARG A 156 -21.27 -8.53 0.95
CA ARG A 156 -20.73 -9.24 2.12
C ARG A 156 -21.39 -8.81 3.44
N PHE A 157 -21.79 -7.54 3.53
CA PHE A 157 -22.59 -7.10 4.67
C PHE A 157 -23.97 -7.76 4.65
N TYR A 158 -24.66 -7.73 3.50
CA TYR A 158 -25.97 -8.36 3.34
C TYR A 158 -25.92 -9.86 3.65
N ASP A 159 -24.96 -10.59 3.09
CA ASP A 159 -24.77 -12.04 3.33
C ASP A 159 -24.57 -12.37 4.81
N ARG A 160 -23.95 -11.45 5.55
CA ARG A 160 -23.63 -11.63 6.96
C ARG A 160 -24.77 -11.29 7.90
N TYR A 161 -25.52 -10.25 7.57
CA TYR A 161 -26.52 -9.69 8.48
C TYR A 161 -27.97 -9.91 8.01
N GLY A 162 -28.19 -10.45 6.81
CA GLY A 162 -29.51 -10.68 6.22
C GLY A 162 -30.32 -9.42 5.90
N ARG A 163 -29.67 -8.24 5.99
CA ARG A 163 -30.34 -6.95 5.73
C ARG A 163 -29.39 -5.97 5.04
N TRP A 164 -29.97 -5.01 4.33
CA TRP A 164 -29.22 -3.92 3.74
C TRP A 164 -28.81 -2.89 4.79
N LEU A 165 -27.72 -2.17 4.49
CA LEU A 165 -27.26 -1.03 5.26
C LEU A 165 -28.26 0.13 5.16
N GLU A 166 -28.53 0.83 6.26
CA GLU A 166 -29.32 2.07 6.24
C GLU A 166 -28.52 3.22 5.62
N ARG A 167 -27.23 3.30 5.95
CA ARG A 167 -26.34 4.32 5.39
C ARG A 167 -24.94 3.78 5.14
N ILE A 168 -24.26 4.38 4.17
CA ILE A 168 -22.85 4.13 3.86
C ILE A 168 -22.10 5.47 3.90
N LEU A 169 -21.07 5.52 4.73
CA LEU A 169 -20.14 6.64 4.83
C LEU A 169 -18.89 6.31 4.03
N ALA A 170 -18.79 6.84 2.82
CA ALA A 170 -17.71 6.52 1.90
C ALA A 170 -17.04 7.78 1.35
N ASP A 171 -15.83 7.64 0.81
CA ASP A 171 -15.13 8.74 0.16
C ASP A 171 -15.78 9.08 -1.20
N LYS A 172 -15.50 10.27 -1.70
CA LYS A 172 -16.06 10.79 -2.97
C LYS A 172 -15.82 9.87 -4.16
N ILE A 173 -14.74 9.07 -4.15
CA ILE A 173 -14.41 8.13 -5.21
C ILE A 173 -15.51 7.08 -5.44
N TYR A 174 -16.28 6.74 -4.40
CA TYR A 174 -17.37 5.77 -4.49
C TYR A 174 -18.68 6.38 -4.99
N ARG A 175 -18.77 7.73 -5.08
CA ARG A 175 -20.00 8.43 -5.41
C ARG A 175 -20.11 8.66 -6.91
N ASN A 176 -20.44 7.64 -7.65
CA ASN A 176 -20.74 7.68 -9.07
C ASN A 176 -22.24 7.34 -9.31
N ARG A 177 -22.73 7.57 -10.54
CA ARG A 177 -24.14 7.36 -10.90
C ARG A 177 -24.61 5.92 -10.64
N GLN A 178 -23.77 4.95 -10.97
CA GLN A 178 -24.10 3.53 -10.77
C GLN A 178 -24.25 3.20 -9.28
N THR A 179 -23.31 3.65 -8.44
CA THR A 179 -23.40 3.46 -6.99
C THR A 179 -24.60 4.13 -6.38
N LEU A 180 -24.96 5.33 -6.84
CA LEU A 180 -26.16 6.03 -6.37
C LEU A 180 -27.44 5.32 -6.75
N SER A 181 -27.58 4.82 -8.00
CA SER A 181 -28.73 4.03 -8.43
C SER A 181 -28.89 2.76 -7.60
N PHE A 182 -27.82 2.02 -7.45
CA PHE A 182 -27.78 0.81 -6.63
C PHE A 182 -28.23 1.06 -5.17
N CYS A 183 -27.69 2.10 -4.55
CA CYS A 183 -28.04 2.45 -3.18
C CYS A 183 -29.51 2.87 -3.08
N LYS A 184 -30.00 3.67 -4.04
CA LYS A 184 -31.41 4.10 -4.10
C LYS A 184 -32.39 2.93 -4.22
N GLU A 185 -32.09 1.98 -5.11
CA GLU A 185 -32.91 0.78 -5.32
C GLU A 185 -33.06 -0.09 -4.06
N ARG A 186 -32.11 -0.01 -3.14
CA ARG A 186 -32.05 -0.80 -1.89
C ARG A 186 -32.34 -0.01 -0.64
N GLY A 187 -32.78 1.25 -0.79
CA GLY A 187 -33.04 2.13 0.35
C GLY A 187 -31.81 2.54 1.14
N ILE A 188 -30.61 2.41 0.56
CA ILE A 188 -29.34 2.73 1.22
C ILE A 188 -29.00 4.22 1.01
N ARG A 189 -28.79 4.96 2.08
CA ARG A 189 -28.30 6.33 1.99
C ARG A 189 -26.77 6.37 1.85
N LEU A 190 -26.27 6.85 0.73
CA LEU A 190 -24.85 7.08 0.51
C LEU A 190 -24.45 8.51 0.88
N SER A 191 -23.49 8.68 1.78
CA SER A 191 -22.99 9.99 2.23
C SER A 191 -22.38 10.83 1.11
N GLY A 192 -22.31 12.14 1.35
CA GLY A 192 -21.68 13.12 0.46
C GLY A 192 -22.70 14.00 -0.27
N PRO A 193 -22.22 15.07 -0.95
CA PRO A 193 -23.08 16.05 -1.57
C PRO A 193 -23.93 15.45 -2.68
N ALA A 194 -25.17 15.90 -2.85
CA ALA A 194 -26.01 15.52 -3.97
C ALA A 194 -25.34 15.88 -5.29
N LEU A 195 -25.53 15.05 -6.32
CA LEU A 195 -25.12 15.38 -7.68
C LEU A 195 -26.14 16.36 -8.28
N GLY A 196 -25.67 17.44 -8.86
CA GLY A 196 -26.50 18.47 -9.48
C GLY A 196 -26.61 19.76 -8.66
N LYS A 197 -27.58 20.60 -9.03
CA LYS A 197 -27.83 21.86 -8.33
C LYS A 197 -28.43 21.62 -6.93
N PRO A 198 -28.03 22.43 -5.93
CA PRO A 198 -28.64 22.33 -4.60
C PRO A 198 -30.14 22.63 -4.65
N PRO A 199 -30.93 22.09 -3.71
CA PRO A 199 -32.37 22.37 -3.64
C PRO A 199 -32.63 23.86 -3.49
N LYS A 200 -33.70 24.37 -4.14
CA LYS A 200 -34.14 25.76 -4.00
C LYS A 200 -34.67 26.05 -2.61
N ASP A 201 -35.26 25.08 -1.94
CA ASP A 201 -35.73 25.17 -0.58
C ASP A 201 -34.54 25.31 0.39
N GLN A 202 -34.53 26.48 1.09
CA GLN A 202 -33.49 26.81 2.04
C GLN A 202 -33.48 25.91 3.28
N ASN A 203 -34.65 25.45 3.75
CA ASN A 203 -34.76 24.58 4.92
C ASN A 203 -34.21 23.19 4.58
N LEU A 204 -34.61 22.65 3.45
CA LEU A 204 -34.06 21.37 2.95
C LEU A 204 -32.56 21.47 2.73
N SER A 205 -32.07 22.57 2.16
CA SER A 205 -30.65 22.80 1.94
C SER A 205 -29.87 22.84 3.27
N ARG A 206 -30.40 23.49 4.33
CA ARG A 206 -29.78 23.50 5.67
C ARG A 206 -29.74 22.13 6.31
N GLN A 207 -30.82 21.35 6.20
CA GLN A 207 -30.90 19.97 6.72
C GLN A 207 -29.85 19.09 6.05
N LEU A 208 -29.74 19.12 4.71
CA LEU A 208 -28.76 18.34 3.96
C LEU A 208 -27.33 18.73 4.32
N LYS A 209 -27.04 20.00 4.54
CA LYS A 209 -25.71 20.46 4.99
C LYS A 209 -25.40 19.93 6.39
N LYS A 210 -26.34 20.02 7.35
CA LYS A 210 -26.17 19.48 8.71
C LYS A 210 -25.92 17.98 8.69
N GLN A 211 -26.69 17.26 7.89
CA GLN A 211 -26.52 15.81 7.72
C GLN A 211 -25.16 15.46 7.08
N GLY A 212 -24.74 16.20 6.04
CA GLY A 212 -23.45 16.01 5.41
C GLY A 212 -22.27 16.30 6.36
N TYR A 213 -22.41 17.28 7.23
CA TYR A 213 -21.42 17.56 8.28
C TYR A 213 -21.32 16.40 9.27
N GLN A 214 -22.46 15.91 9.77
CA GLN A 214 -22.50 14.74 10.67
C GLN A 214 -21.90 13.50 10.01
N ASP A 215 -22.25 13.21 8.76
CA ASP A 215 -21.65 12.10 8.01
C ASP A 215 -20.12 12.23 7.87
N SER A 216 -19.61 13.45 7.73
CA SER A 216 -18.17 13.70 7.69
C SER A 216 -17.50 13.44 9.04
N CYS A 217 -18.13 13.88 10.14
CA CYS A 217 -17.66 13.60 11.49
C CYS A 217 -17.64 12.09 11.78
N ASP A 218 -18.73 11.40 11.45
CA ASP A 218 -18.84 9.95 11.65
C ASP A 218 -17.80 9.18 10.81
N ARG A 219 -17.46 9.66 9.61
CA ARG A 219 -16.42 9.07 8.76
C ARG A 219 -15.02 9.20 9.35
N ASN A 220 -14.73 10.25 10.13
CA ASN A 220 -13.42 10.46 10.74
C ASN A 220 -13.00 9.33 11.68
N VAL A 221 -13.92 8.51 12.15
CA VAL A 221 -13.61 7.31 12.94
C VAL A 221 -12.69 6.35 12.17
N VAL A 222 -12.83 6.26 10.85
CA VAL A 222 -11.94 5.43 10.00
C VAL A 222 -10.53 6.01 9.99
N GLU A 223 -10.39 7.33 9.90
CA GLU A 223 -9.08 8.00 9.92
C GLU A 223 -8.40 7.83 11.29
N GLY A 224 -9.17 7.93 12.38
CA GLY A 224 -8.70 7.65 13.73
C GLY A 224 -8.21 6.21 13.90
N LEU A 225 -8.91 5.23 13.33
CA LEU A 225 -8.48 3.82 13.34
C LEU A 225 -7.12 3.66 12.63
N PHE A 226 -6.95 4.25 11.44
CA PHE A 226 -5.67 4.20 10.74
C PHE A 226 -4.57 4.96 11.49
N GLY A 227 -4.89 6.10 12.11
CA GLY A 227 -3.97 6.85 12.95
C GLY A 227 -3.44 6.00 14.09
N THR A 228 -4.34 5.43 14.90
CA THR A 228 -4.00 4.53 16.01
C THR A 228 -3.27 3.29 15.52
N GLY A 229 -3.73 2.68 14.42
CA GLY A 229 -3.08 1.53 13.80
C GLY A 229 -1.61 1.80 13.46
N LYS A 230 -1.32 2.99 12.93
CA LYS A 230 0.06 3.39 12.59
C LYS A 230 0.92 3.69 13.80
N THR A 231 0.38 4.33 14.84
CA THR A 231 1.14 4.78 16.01
C THR A 231 1.27 3.71 17.08
N ALA A 232 0.19 2.95 17.35
CA ALA A 232 0.13 2.00 18.46
C ALA A 232 0.23 0.53 18.03
N TYR A 233 -0.23 0.17 16.80
CA TYR A 233 -0.32 -1.23 16.38
C TYR A 233 0.64 -1.59 15.25
N GLY A 234 1.66 -0.77 15.01
CA GLY A 234 2.77 -1.09 14.10
C GLY A 234 2.48 -0.98 12.60
N LEU A 235 1.30 -0.50 12.18
CA LEU A 235 0.98 -0.31 10.75
C LEU A 235 1.81 0.80 10.08
N GLY A 236 2.42 1.69 10.86
CA GLY A 236 3.26 2.76 10.34
C GLY A 236 4.59 2.27 9.78
N ARG A 237 5.11 1.15 10.29
CA ARG A 237 6.36 0.53 9.84
C ARG A 237 6.33 -0.97 10.01
N ILE A 238 6.12 -1.68 8.93
CA ILE A 238 6.10 -3.15 8.92
C ILE A 238 7.50 -3.65 8.56
N SER A 239 8.17 -4.33 9.51
CA SER A 239 9.58 -4.74 9.39
C SER A 239 9.77 -6.13 8.82
N VAL A 240 8.70 -6.93 8.68
CA VAL A 240 8.76 -8.30 8.17
C VAL A 240 9.07 -8.34 6.68
N ARG A 241 9.71 -9.44 6.22
CA ARG A 241 10.26 -9.53 4.87
C ARG A 241 9.45 -10.38 3.91
N LEU A 242 8.55 -11.23 4.39
CA LEU A 242 7.73 -12.09 3.55
C LEU A 242 6.36 -11.45 3.32
N GLU A 243 5.76 -11.70 2.18
CA GLU A 243 4.45 -11.19 1.81
C GLU A 243 3.38 -11.68 2.79
N ASP A 244 3.34 -12.98 3.06
CA ASP A 244 2.34 -13.58 3.94
C ASP A 244 2.46 -13.08 5.39
N THR A 245 3.69 -12.97 5.90
CA THR A 245 3.89 -12.41 7.25
C THR A 245 3.50 -10.92 7.30
N THR A 246 3.66 -10.16 6.21
CA THR A 246 3.18 -8.78 6.12
C THR A 246 1.65 -8.74 6.18
N ARG A 247 0.96 -9.65 5.48
CA ARG A 247 -0.50 -9.80 5.54
C ARG A 247 -0.98 -10.14 6.95
N CYS A 248 -0.29 -11.08 7.60
CA CYS A 248 -0.58 -11.46 8.99
C CYS A 248 -0.41 -10.27 9.95
N VAL A 249 0.69 -9.53 9.88
CA VAL A 249 0.93 -8.35 10.75
C VAL A 249 -0.18 -7.31 10.58
N ILE A 250 -0.62 -7.03 9.35
CA ILE A 250 -1.73 -6.10 9.10
C ILE A 250 -3.03 -6.62 9.69
N GLY A 251 -3.31 -7.92 9.54
CA GLY A 251 -4.49 -8.57 10.12
C GLY A 251 -4.52 -8.50 11.64
N VAL A 252 -3.40 -8.82 12.28
CA VAL A 252 -3.23 -8.75 13.75
C VAL A 252 -3.40 -7.32 14.25
N ALA A 253 -2.84 -6.32 13.58
CA ALA A 253 -2.99 -4.92 13.97
C ALA A 253 -4.45 -4.46 13.97
N LEU A 254 -5.25 -4.86 12.97
CA LEU A 254 -6.69 -4.57 12.95
C LEU A 254 -7.48 -5.35 13.98
N LEU A 255 -7.11 -6.61 14.23
CA LEU A 255 -7.70 -7.43 15.31
C LEU A 255 -7.46 -6.77 16.68
N LEU A 256 -6.24 -6.31 16.96
CA LEU A 256 -5.92 -5.56 18.17
C LEU A 256 -6.78 -4.30 18.30
N GLY A 257 -6.98 -3.55 17.23
CA GLY A 257 -7.89 -2.39 17.23
C GLY A 257 -9.31 -2.76 17.63
N ASN A 258 -9.83 -3.86 17.09
CA ASN A 258 -11.16 -4.38 17.43
C ASN A 258 -11.24 -4.86 18.89
N LEU A 259 -10.24 -5.58 19.38
CA LEU A 259 -10.18 -6.06 20.78
C LEU A 259 -10.10 -4.90 21.76
N MET A 260 -9.27 -3.88 21.49
CA MET A 260 -9.17 -2.69 22.32
C MET A 260 -10.47 -1.90 22.36
N LYS A 261 -11.19 -1.82 21.24
CA LYS A 261 -12.54 -1.22 21.24
C LYS A 261 -13.49 -2.02 22.14
N ARG A 262 -13.53 -3.34 22.00
CA ARG A 262 -14.38 -4.19 22.83
C ARG A 262 -14.06 -4.04 24.33
N LEU A 263 -12.77 -4.04 24.67
CA LEU A 263 -12.32 -3.84 26.05
C LEU A 263 -12.81 -2.49 26.62
N ARG A 264 -12.66 -1.40 25.88
CA ARG A 264 -13.13 -0.07 26.30
C ARG A 264 -14.64 -0.06 26.55
N LEU A 265 -15.42 -0.70 25.69
CA LEU A 265 -16.88 -0.81 25.88
C LEU A 265 -17.23 -1.61 27.13
N SER A 266 -16.54 -2.73 27.40
CA SER A 266 -16.77 -3.54 28.62
C SER A 266 -16.40 -2.76 29.87
N LEU A 267 -15.26 -2.06 29.89
CA LEU A 267 -14.85 -1.23 31.03
C LEU A 267 -15.84 -0.10 31.28
N PHE A 268 -16.35 0.54 30.23
CA PHE A 268 -17.36 1.60 30.36
C PHE A 268 -18.69 1.06 30.93
N GLN A 269 -19.07 -0.16 30.57
CA GLN A 269 -20.26 -0.81 31.16
C GLN A 269 -20.08 -1.09 32.63
N VAL A 270 -18.92 -1.60 33.05
CA VAL A 270 -18.59 -1.87 34.48
C VAL A 270 -18.61 -0.57 35.29
N SER A 271 -17.92 0.48 34.82
CA SER A 271 -17.89 1.77 35.55
C SER A 271 -19.27 2.44 35.69
N ARG A 272 -20.18 2.18 34.75
CA ARG A 272 -21.57 2.65 34.87
C ARG A 272 -22.37 1.89 35.93
N LEU A 273 -22.11 0.60 36.10
CA LEU A 273 -22.77 -0.21 37.14
C LEU A 273 -22.30 0.21 38.53
N GLU A 274 -21.00 0.45 38.72
CA GLU A 274 -20.42 0.94 39.98
C GLU A 274 -20.89 2.35 40.39
N SER A 275 -21.35 3.16 39.43
CA SER A 275 -21.86 4.51 39.73
C SER A 275 -23.37 4.56 40.03
N ILE A 276 -24.05 3.42 40.07
CA ILE A 276 -25.48 3.28 40.39
C ILE A 276 -25.67 2.70 41.81
N GLU A 277 -24.63 2.13 42.42
CA GLU A 277 -24.56 1.77 43.83
C GLU A 277 -24.11 2.98 44.67
#